data_1e231b2b9ecddab5c04aa685239e1700
#
_entry.id   1e231b2b9ecddab5c04aa685239e1700
#
_cell.length_a   1.000
_cell.length_b   1.000
_cell.length_c   1.000
_cell.angle_alpha   90.00
_cell.angle_beta   90.00
_cell.angle_gamma   90.00
#
_symmetry.space_group_name_H-M   'P 1'
#
loop_
_entity.id
_entity.type
_entity.pdbx_description
1 polymer ?
#
loop_
_entity_poly.entity_id
_entity_poly.type
_entity_poly.pdbx_seq_one_letter_code
_entity_poly.pdbx_strand_id
1 'polypeptide(L)'
;PFNLNCFLMKRIYSLIFCLAFLALTLAFDSCQGIHSDWKEYQKEPEPEPKPEPEIHESRALVFYFTGTWCTYCPNMSKSLNKVNERLSGRLVTVSVHKGDNYSIGFENDFCKRFTINSFPSAIINYEPTVFSNNEDILYEGASRHLESVKKPCSITITPDSESPAKARVAVKVAESGKYRIFAALMQDGIKGFQVGQGPDYTFNNVVRALATSPDGDPLLGEDGGETLSEDMTVNLNISVSYEKADNCYWTVAVLKENDKGIFLVNNASKSQP
;
A
#
# COMPACT_ATOMS: atom_id res chain seq x y z
N PRO A 1 -35.14 92.47 1.67
CA PRO A 1 -33.97 91.67 1.84
C PRO A 1 -34.21 90.32 1.27
N PHE A 2 -34.00 90.18 -0.03
CA PHE A 2 -34.26 88.86 -0.66
C PHE A 2 -33.15 88.49 -1.64
N ASN A 3 -32.65 87.29 -1.42
CA ASN A 3 -32.15 86.37 -2.44
C ASN A 3 -30.81 86.64 -3.18
N LEU A 4 -29.76 87.06 -2.45
CA LEU A 4 -28.41 87.01 -3.01
C LEU A 4 -27.78 85.61 -2.81
N ASN A 5 -28.23 84.88 -1.77
CA ASN A 5 -27.68 83.60 -1.45
C ASN A 5 -28.13 82.44 -2.40
N CYS A 6 -29.29 82.55 -3.01
CA CYS A 6 -29.81 81.49 -3.89
C CYS A 6 -29.11 81.49 -5.27
N PHE A 7 -28.68 82.63 -5.72
CA PHE A 7 -28.00 82.80 -7.02
C PHE A 7 -26.51 82.36 -6.94
N LEU A 8 -25.88 82.61 -5.78
CA LEU A 8 -24.50 82.21 -5.56
C LEU A 8 -24.39 80.70 -5.41
N MET A 9 -25.33 80.08 -4.69
CA MET A 9 -25.38 78.60 -4.51
C MET A 9 -25.58 77.88 -5.85
N LYS A 10 -26.44 78.35 -6.74
CA LYS A 10 -26.64 77.71 -8.05
C LYS A 10 -25.40 77.81 -8.96
N ARG A 11 -24.62 78.92 -8.87
CA ARG A 11 -23.35 78.98 -9.60
C ARG A 11 -22.26 78.13 -9.07
N ILE A 12 -22.21 77.90 -7.73
CA ILE A 12 -21.24 77.00 -7.09
C ILE A 12 -21.55 75.57 -7.46
N TYR A 13 -22.81 75.13 -7.42
CA TYR A 13 -23.19 73.81 -7.85
C TYR A 13 -22.92 73.53 -9.33
N SER A 14 -23.12 74.50 -10.18
CA SER A 14 -22.81 74.39 -11.62
C SER A 14 -21.32 74.29 -11.89
N LEU A 15 -20.47 75.01 -11.13
CA LEU A 15 -19.01 74.91 -11.24
C LEU A 15 -18.47 73.54 -10.67
N ILE A 16 -19.04 73.08 -9.59
CA ILE A 16 -18.67 71.80 -9.03
C ILE A 16 -19.08 70.65 -9.98
N PHE A 17 -20.26 70.75 -10.61
CA PHE A 17 -20.73 69.79 -11.59
C PHE A 17 -19.87 69.73 -12.86
N CYS A 18 -19.44 70.92 -13.36
CA CYS A 18 -18.52 70.99 -14.51
C CYS A 18 -17.12 70.45 -14.18
N LEU A 19 -16.61 70.69 -12.96
CA LEU A 19 -15.30 70.17 -12.54
C LEU A 19 -15.35 68.66 -12.30
N ALA A 20 -16.46 68.11 -11.79
CA ALA A 20 -16.66 66.67 -11.64
C ALA A 20 -16.78 65.95 -13.00
N PHE A 21 -17.42 66.62 -14.01
CA PHE A 21 -17.51 66.05 -15.36
C PHE A 21 -16.19 66.17 -16.14
N LEU A 22 -15.38 67.21 -15.91
CA LEU A 22 -14.04 67.28 -16.49
C LEU A 22 -13.05 66.24 -15.86
N ALA A 23 -13.19 65.95 -14.56
CA ALA A 23 -12.40 64.88 -13.90
C ALA A 23 -12.80 63.50 -14.38
N LEU A 24 -14.07 63.28 -14.75
CA LEU A 24 -14.55 62.00 -15.26
C LEU A 24 -14.09 61.75 -16.71
N THR A 25 -13.92 62.77 -17.52
CA THR A 25 -13.43 62.65 -18.91
C THR A 25 -11.91 62.38 -18.96
N LEU A 26 -11.15 62.88 -17.99
CA LEU A 26 -9.70 62.62 -17.90
C LEU A 26 -9.38 61.21 -17.36
N ALA A 27 -10.35 60.57 -16.73
CA ALA A 27 -10.18 59.18 -16.26
C ALA A 27 -10.44 58.13 -17.36
N PHE A 28 -11.08 58.51 -18.47
CA PHE A 28 -11.35 57.59 -19.59
C PHE A 28 -10.23 57.51 -20.63
N ASP A 29 -9.32 58.47 -20.69
CA ASP A 29 -8.19 58.44 -21.64
C ASP A 29 -6.99 57.62 -21.12
N SER A 30 -7.02 57.14 -19.86
CA SER A 30 -5.94 56.33 -19.30
C SER A 30 -6.14 54.80 -19.50
N CYS A 31 -7.21 54.37 -20.18
CA CYS A 31 -7.54 52.98 -20.42
C CYS A 31 -7.25 52.46 -21.83
N GLN A 32 -6.45 53.13 -22.63
CA GLN A 32 -6.06 52.63 -23.96
C GLN A 32 -4.74 51.89 -24.02
N GLY A 33 -4.17 51.49 -22.86
CA GLY A 33 -2.90 50.77 -22.77
C GLY A 33 -2.99 49.30 -22.35
N ILE A 34 -4.19 48.71 -22.12
CA ILE A 34 -4.31 47.37 -21.55
C ILE A 34 -5.01 46.40 -22.52
N HIS A 35 -4.84 46.57 -23.82
CA HIS A 35 -5.51 45.70 -24.80
C HIS A 35 -4.60 44.69 -25.51
N SER A 36 -3.33 44.56 -25.13
CA SER A 36 -2.43 43.59 -25.75
C SER A 36 -2.14 42.36 -24.89
N ASP A 37 -2.38 42.39 -23.56
CA ASP A 37 -1.90 41.33 -22.68
C ASP A 37 -2.96 40.30 -22.23
N TRP A 38 -4.23 40.56 -22.48
CA TRP A 38 -5.22 39.61 -21.99
C TRP A 38 -5.39 38.35 -22.84
N LYS A 39 -4.75 38.28 -24.02
CA LYS A 39 -4.58 37.01 -24.74
C LYS A 39 -3.54 36.11 -24.11
N GLU A 40 -2.67 36.64 -23.26
CA GLU A 40 -1.67 35.87 -22.50
C GLU A 40 -2.29 35.24 -21.22
N TYR A 41 -3.38 35.82 -20.71
CA TYR A 41 -4.14 35.27 -19.57
C TYR A 41 -5.14 34.17 -19.95
N GLN A 42 -5.33 33.89 -21.23
CA GLN A 42 -6.13 32.73 -21.71
C GLN A 42 -5.28 31.56 -22.13
N LYS A 43 -4.00 31.55 -21.80
CA LYS A 43 -3.26 30.32 -21.78
C LYS A 43 -3.86 29.48 -20.64
N GLU A 44 -4.70 28.51 -21.03
CA GLU A 44 -5.15 27.43 -20.14
C GLU A 44 -3.92 27.00 -19.34
N PRO A 45 -3.95 26.98 -17.99
CA PRO A 45 -2.78 26.60 -17.23
C PRO A 45 -2.31 25.26 -17.78
N GLU A 46 -1.06 25.23 -18.21
CA GLU A 46 -0.43 23.99 -18.67
C GLU A 46 -0.70 22.95 -17.58
N PRO A 47 -1.32 21.80 -17.92
CA PRO A 47 -1.71 20.84 -16.90
C PRO A 47 -0.49 20.57 -16.05
N GLU A 48 -0.62 20.75 -14.74
CA GLU A 48 0.48 20.47 -13.80
C GLU A 48 1.05 19.11 -14.17
N PRO A 49 2.39 18.97 -14.28
CA PRO A 49 3.00 17.69 -14.63
C PRO A 49 2.43 16.65 -13.69
N LYS A 50 1.74 15.67 -14.27
CA LYS A 50 1.20 14.52 -13.51
C LYS A 50 2.35 14.03 -12.64
N PRO A 51 2.23 13.97 -11.30
CA PRO A 51 3.32 13.55 -10.45
C PRO A 51 3.88 12.24 -11.01
N GLU A 52 5.20 12.19 -11.18
CA GLU A 52 5.85 10.95 -11.61
C GLU A 52 5.34 9.83 -10.71
N PRO A 53 4.97 8.67 -11.28
CA PRO A 53 4.43 7.57 -10.49
C PRO A 53 5.46 7.24 -9.41
N GLU A 54 5.07 7.31 -8.14
CA GLU A 54 5.89 6.81 -7.04
C GLU A 54 6.21 5.34 -7.34
N ILE A 55 7.45 5.06 -7.73
CA ILE A 55 7.91 3.70 -7.97
C ILE A 55 8.03 3.03 -6.61
N HIS A 56 6.98 2.31 -6.23
CA HIS A 56 7.03 1.48 -5.04
C HIS A 56 7.90 0.26 -5.32
N GLU A 57 8.80 -0.02 -4.40
CA GLU A 57 9.65 -1.20 -4.50
C GLU A 57 8.80 -2.47 -4.39
N SER A 58 8.88 -3.35 -5.41
CA SER A 58 8.19 -4.63 -5.36
C SER A 58 8.86 -5.57 -4.37
N ARG A 59 8.05 -6.30 -3.60
CA ARG A 59 8.49 -7.32 -2.66
C ARG A 59 7.80 -8.64 -2.95
N ALA A 60 8.56 -9.71 -2.88
CA ALA A 60 8.06 -11.07 -3.00
C ALA A 60 7.52 -11.56 -1.64
N LEU A 61 6.49 -12.40 -1.67
CA LEU A 61 5.95 -13.09 -0.51
C LEU A 61 6.34 -14.56 -0.56
N VAL A 62 6.80 -15.12 0.56
CA VAL A 62 7.04 -16.56 0.71
C VAL A 62 6.27 -17.12 1.88
N PHE A 63 5.47 -18.14 1.63
CA PHE A 63 4.93 -19.03 2.68
C PHE A 63 5.93 -20.15 2.94
N TYR A 64 6.47 -20.15 4.13
CA TYR A 64 7.41 -21.16 4.61
C TYR A 64 6.68 -22.14 5.53
N PHE A 65 6.48 -23.37 5.07
CA PHE A 65 5.83 -24.45 5.83
C PHE A 65 6.84 -25.14 6.74
N THR A 66 6.54 -25.12 8.04
CA THR A 66 7.47 -25.52 9.10
C THR A 66 6.76 -26.21 10.27
N GLY A 67 7.52 -26.61 11.26
CA GLY A 67 7.04 -27.17 12.53
C GLY A 67 8.18 -27.39 13.51
N THR A 68 7.90 -27.30 14.80
CA THR A 68 8.88 -27.49 15.89
C THR A 68 9.48 -28.89 15.91
N TRP A 69 8.77 -29.85 15.35
CA TRP A 69 9.18 -31.25 15.17
C TRP A 69 10.08 -31.52 13.96
N CYS A 70 10.23 -30.53 13.07
CA CYS A 70 10.93 -30.70 11.80
C CYS A 70 12.43 -30.43 11.95
N THR A 71 13.25 -31.45 11.86
CA THR A 71 14.72 -31.36 12.03
C THR A 71 15.41 -30.47 11.02
N TYR A 72 14.92 -30.43 9.77
CA TYR A 72 15.56 -29.69 8.68
C TYR A 72 14.97 -28.26 8.46
N CYS A 73 13.89 -27.93 9.15
CA CYS A 73 13.23 -26.63 9.01
C CYS A 73 14.13 -25.44 9.38
N PRO A 74 14.98 -25.49 10.41
CA PRO A 74 15.92 -24.41 10.71
C PRO A 74 16.88 -24.07 9.56
N ASN A 75 17.21 -25.04 8.71
CA ASN A 75 18.08 -24.80 7.56
C ASN A 75 17.37 -23.97 6.49
N MET A 76 16.07 -24.23 6.23
CA MET A 76 15.29 -23.39 5.31
C MET A 76 15.10 -21.99 5.86
N SER A 77 14.87 -21.82 7.15
CA SER A 77 14.81 -20.49 7.77
C SER A 77 16.09 -19.70 7.52
N LYS A 78 17.26 -20.33 7.67
CA LYS A 78 18.56 -19.70 7.34
C LYS A 78 18.69 -19.36 5.86
N SER A 79 18.26 -20.27 4.96
CA SER A 79 18.31 -20.03 3.51
C SER A 79 17.40 -18.84 3.13
N LEU A 80 16.18 -18.76 3.68
CA LEU A 80 15.26 -17.64 3.42
C LEU A 80 15.82 -16.30 3.91
N ASN A 81 16.49 -16.27 5.07
CA ASN A 81 17.17 -15.08 5.57
C ASN A 81 18.27 -14.63 4.59
N LYS A 82 19.12 -15.53 4.11
CA LYS A 82 20.14 -15.21 3.12
C LYS A 82 19.54 -14.75 1.78
N VAL A 83 18.46 -15.38 1.32
CA VAL A 83 17.74 -14.95 0.13
C VAL A 83 17.21 -13.53 0.33
N ASN A 84 16.66 -13.21 1.50
CA ASN A 84 16.19 -11.86 1.81
C ASN A 84 17.34 -10.83 1.79
N GLU A 85 18.52 -11.18 2.33
CA GLU A 85 19.73 -10.34 2.27
C GLU A 85 20.17 -10.12 0.81
N ARG A 86 20.24 -11.18 0.00
CA ARG A 86 20.58 -11.10 -1.43
C ARG A 86 19.59 -10.24 -2.23
N LEU A 87 18.32 -10.22 -1.82
CA LEU A 87 17.26 -9.40 -2.41
C LEU A 87 17.13 -8.01 -1.75
N SER A 88 18.11 -7.58 -0.95
CA SER A 88 18.11 -6.28 -0.28
C SER A 88 16.87 -6.02 0.58
N GLY A 89 16.37 -7.06 1.28
CA GLY A 89 15.21 -6.95 2.15
C GLY A 89 13.85 -7.10 1.46
N ARG A 90 13.83 -7.49 0.19
CA ARG A 90 12.60 -7.58 -0.62
C ARG A 90 11.89 -8.94 -0.58
N LEU A 91 12.17 -9.78 0.42
CA LEU A 91 11.44 -11.02 0.65
C LEU A 91 10.64 -10.92 1.95
N VAL A 92 9.33 -10.97 1.85
CA VAL A 92 8.43 -11.03 3.01
C VAL A 92 8.12 -12.50 3.30
N THR A 93 8.53 -12.98 4.49
CA THR A 93 8.35 -14.37 4.90
C THR A 93 7.14 -14.51 5.83
N VAL A 94 6.31 -15.52 5.56
CA VAL A 94 5.19 -15.97 6.42
C VAL A 94 5.48 -17.42 6.83
N SER A 95 5.88 -17.64 8.08
CA SER A 95 6.15 -18.98 8.63
C SER A 95 4.84 -19.63 9.07
N VAL A 96 4.45 -20.67 8.33
CA VAL A 96 3.21 -21.43 8.52
C VAL A 96 3.56 -22.71 9.29
N HIS A 97 3.27 -22.71 10.58
CA HIS A 97 3.48 -23.86 11.45
C HIS A 97 2.37 -24.89 11.30
N LYS A 98 2.74 -26.18 11.30
CA LYS A 98 1.78 -27.28 11.23
C LYS A 98 2.06 -28.34 12.30
N GLY A 99 1.02 -28.73 13.05
CA GLY A 99 1.06 -29.79 14.00
C GLY A 99 1.90 -29.51 15.25
N ASP A 100 1.96 -28.26 15.65
CA ASP A 100 2.61 -27.78 16.86
C ASP A 100 1.82 -26.61 17.53
N ASN A 101 2.35 -26.07 18.62
CA ASN A 101 1.69 -25.01 19.41
C ASN A 101 1.56 -23.65 18.69
N TYR A 102 2.13 -23.51 17.49
CA TYR A 102 2.05 -22.29 16.68
C TYR A 102 1.09 -22.45 15.49
N SER A 103 0.52 -23.65 15.29
CA SER A 103 -0.52 -23.94 14.30
C SER A 103 -1.78 -23.15 14.62
N ILE A 104 -2.41 -22.52 13.61
CA ILE A 104 -3.64 -21.71 13.77
C ILE A 104 -4.82 -22.23 12.95
N GLY A 105 -4.67 -23.39 12.29
CA GLY A 105 -5.74 -24.16 11.65
C GLY A 105 -5.81 -24.07 10.13
N PHE A 106 -5.47 -22.94 9.52
CA PHE A 106 -5.56 -22.76 8.05
C PHE A 106 -4.49 -23.55 7.27
N GLU A 107 -3.40 -23.94 7.92
CA GLU A 107 -2.27 -24.62 7.30
C GLU A 107 -2.66 -25.94 6.63
N ASN A 108 -3.72 -26.59 7.11
CA ASN A 108 -4.20 -27.85 6.53
C ASN A 108 -4.75 -27.65 5.11
N ASP A 109 -5.56 -26.59 4.92
CA ASP A 109 -6.13 -26.26 3.61
C ASP A 109 -5.05 -25.75 2.66
N PHE A 110 -4.09 -24.95 3.17
CA PHE A 110 -2.96 -24.49 2.38
C PHE A 110 -2.06 -25.64 1.93
N CYS A 111 -1.73 -26.56 2.84
CA CYS A 111 -0.96 -27.76 2.48
C CYS A 111 -1.68 -28.59 1.42
N LYS A 112 -3.00 -28.75 1.55
CA LYS A 112 -3.81 -29.48 0.56
C LYS A 112 -3.83 -28.77 -0.78
N ARG A 113 -4.09 -27.46 -0.80
CA ARG A 113 -4.13 -26.63 -2.01
C ARG A 113 -2.84 -26.69 -2.80
N PHE A 114 -1.69 -26.52 -2.15
CA PHE A 114 -0.38 -26.51 -2.78
C PHE A 114 0.32 -27.89 -2.80
N THR A 115 -0.38 -28.94 -2.39
CA THR A 115 0.17 -30.31 -2.37
C THR A 115 1.47 -30.39 -1.55
N ILE A 116 1.49 -29.75 -0.38
CA ILE A 116 2.63 -29.78 0.53
C ILE A 116 2.65 -31.11 1.28
N ASN A 117 3.54 -32.01 0.89
CA ASN A 117 3.66 -33.36 1.43
C ASN A 117 4.93 -33.59 2.27
N SER A 118 5.81 -32.59 2.31
CA SER A 118 7.09 -32.67 3.04
C SER A 118 7.43 -31.34 3.71
N PHE A 119 8.27 -31.40 4.74
CA PHE A 119 8.73 -30.22 5.49
C PHE A 119 10.27 -30.27 5.63
N PRO A 120 10.96 -29.15 5.44
CA PRO A 120 10.44 -27.84 5.05
C PRO A 120 10.01 -27.77 3.58
N SER A 121 9.03 -26.91 3.30
CA SER A 121 8.63 -26.51 1.93
C SER A 121 8.32 -25.03 1.90
N ALA A 122 8.38 -24.43 0.72
CA ALA A 122 7.98 -23.05 0.52
C ALA A 122 7.14 -22.88 -0.75
N ILE A 123 6.25 -21.92 -0.71
CA ILE A 123 5.49 -21.39 -1.86
C ILE A 123 5.85 -19.92 -2.00
N ILE A 124 6.23 -19.49 -3.19
CA ILE A 124 6.54 -18.09 -3.48
C ILE A 124 5.39 -17.48 -4.29
N ASN A 125 4.88 -16.34 -3.81
CA ASN A 125 3.92 -15.49 -4.52
C ASN A 125 2.60 -16.15 -4.95
N TYR A 126 2.15 -17.17 -4.22
CA TYR A 126 0.98 -17.99 -4.58
C TYR A 126 1.14 -18.82 -5.87
N GLU A 127 2.34 -18.90 -6.42
CA GLU A 127 2.59 -19.79 -7.54
C GLU A 127 2.50 -21.26 -7.10
N PRO A 128 1.96 -22.17 -7.94
CA PRO A 128 1.75 -23.57 -7.54
C PRO A 128 3.04 -24.40 -7.54
N THR A 129 4.19 -23.76 -7.46
CA THR A 129 5.51 -24.42 -7.40
C THR A 129 5.97 -24.57 -5.98
N VAL A 130 6.21 -25.80 -5.54
CA VAL A 130 6.74 -26.10 -4.20
C VAL A 130 8.26 -26.09 -4.24
N PHE A 131 8.85 -25.22 -3.43
CA PHE A 131 10.30 -25.11 -3.28
C PHE A 131 10.79 -25.91 -2.08
N SER A 132 11.88 -26.66 -2.28
CA SER A 132 12.66 -27.30 -1.20
C SER A 132 13.72 -26.33 -0.67
N ASN A 133 14.45 -26.78 0.38
CA ASN A 133 15.55 -26.00 0.95
C ASN A 133 16.78 -25.97 0.04
N ASN A 134 16.73 -25.11 -0.97
CA ASN A 134 17.87 -24.77 -1.83
C ASN A 134 17.88 -23.24 -2.00
N GLU A 135 18.93 -22.57 -1.48
CA GLU A 135 19.03 -21.11 -1.46
C GLU A 135 18.96 -20.49 -2.86
N ASP A 136 19.69 -21.07 -3.83
CA ASP A 136 19.73 -20.50 -5.18
C ASP A 136 18.40 -20.66 -5.90
N ILE A 137 17.72 -21.78 -5.76
CA ILE A 137 16.40 -22.02 -6.35
C ILE A 137 15.36 -21.08 -5.72
N LEU A 138 15.41 -20.87 -4.41
CA LEU A 138 14.55 -19.93 -3.69
C LEU A 138 14.83 -18.49 -4.17
N TYR A 139 16.10 -18.11 -4.33
CA TYR A 139 16.49 -16.81 -4.84
C TYR A 139 15.99 -16.60 -6.27
N GLU A 140 16.20 -17.54 -7.17
CA GLU A 140 15.72 -17.47 -8.56
C GLU A 140 14.20 -17.34 -8.64
N GLY A 141 13.46 -18.11 -7.82
CA GLY A 141 12.01 -18.02 -7.75
C GLY A 141 11.52 -16.63 -7.33
N ALA A 142 12.10 -16.08 -6.29
CA ALA A 142 11.75 -14.73 -5.81
C ALA A 142 12.20 -13.63 -6.77
N SER A 143 13.42 -13.70 -7.32
CA SER A 143 13.95 -12.72 -8.29
C SER A 143 13.10 -12.63 -9.53
N ARG A 144 12.74 -13.78 -10.11
CA ARG A 144 11.89 -13.85 -11.32
C ARG A 144 10.56 -13.13 -11.10
N HIS A 145 9.96 -13.28 -9.93
CA HIS A 145 8.75 -12.56 -9.59
C HIS A 145 8.99 -11.05 -9.53
N LEU A 146 10.02 -10.61 -8.79
CA LEU A 146 10.37 -9.18 -8.68
C LEU A 146 10.62 -8.53 -10.03
N GLU A 147 11.22 -9.27 -10.97
CA GLU A 147 11.45 -8.81 -12.34
C GLU A 147 10.17 -8.78 -13.20
N SER A 148 9.20 -9.65 -12.91
CA SER A 148 7.95 -9.75 -13.65
C SER A 148 6.96 -8.64 -13.33
N VAL A 149 6.92 -8.15 -12.09
CA VAL A 149 6.03 -7.10 -11.64
C VAL A 149 6.59 -5.73 -12.02
N LYS A 150 6.04 -5.12 -13.07
CA LYS A 150 6.52 -3.82 -13.58
C LYS A 150 5.88 -2.63 -12.88
N LYS A 151 4.64 -2.81 -12.41
CA LYS A 151 3.87 -1.77 -11.72
C LYS A 151 3.32 -2.32 -10.39
N PRO A 152 4.15 -2.38 -9.36
CA PRO A 152 3.70 -2.81 -8.03
C PRO A 152 2.76 -1.78 -7.41
N CYS A 153 1.70 -2.25 -6.76
CA CYS A 153 0.84 -1.39 -5.97
C CYS A 153 1.56 -0.85 -4.73
N SER A 154 1.12 0.30 -4.23
CA SER A 154 1.56 0.82 -2.94
C SER A 154 0.77 0.15 -1.81
N ILE A 155 1.44 -0.20 -0.72
CA ILE A 155 0.83 -0.76 0.47
C ILE A 155 1.36 0.01 1.68
N THR A 156 0.49 0.79 2.32
CA THR A 156 0.79 1.48 3.57
C THR A 156 0.04 0.81 4.71
N ILE A 157 0.76 0.37 5.73
CA ILE A 157 0.21 -0.29 6.91
C ILE A 157 0.43 0.64 8.11
N THR A 158 -0.66 1.04 8.76
CA THR A 158 -0.62 1.87 9.97
C THR A 158 -1.22 1.06 11.13
N PRO A 159 -0.37 0.43 11.98
CA PRO A 159 -0.84 -0.27 13.16
C PRO A 159 -1.62 0.68 14.09
N ASP A 160 -2.59 0.14 14.78
CA ASP A 160 -3.31 0.88 15.82
C ASP A 160 -2.42 1.02 17.06
N SER A 161 -2.35 2.23 17.63
CA SER A 161 -1.47 2.52 18.78
C SER A 161 -1.93 1.87 20.08
N GLU A 162 -3.21 1.52 20.18
CA GLU A 162 -3.80 0.94 21.41
C GLU A 162 -3.94 -0.58 21.31
N SER A 163 -3.94 -1.12 20.07
CA SER A 163 -4.15 -2.55 19.84
C SER A 163 -3.33 -3.05 18.65
N PRO A 164 -2.23 -3.78 18.87
CA PRO A 164 -1.45 -4.36 17.78
C PRO A 164 -2.25 -5.37 16.93
N ALA A 165 -3.39 -5.84 17.46
CA ALA A 165 -4.33 -6.69 16.74
C ALA A 165 -5.21 -5.94 15.72
N LYS A 166 -4.98 -4.63 15.53
CA LYS A 166 -5.70 -3.78 14.57
C LYS A 166 -4.73 -2.97 13.72
N ALA A 167 -5.10 -2.70 12.48
CA ALA A 167 -4.37 -1.78 11.63
C ALA A 167 -5.28 -1.16 10.56
N ARG A 168 -4.87 -0.02 10.04
CA ARG A 168 -5.38 0.56 8.80
C ARG A 168 -4.43 0.22 7.67
N VAL A 169 -4.98 -0.16 6.53
CA VAL A 169 -4.22 -0.47 5.32
C VAL A 169 -4.74 0.39 4.19
N ALA A 170 -3.85 1.12 3.54
CA ALA A 170 -4.14 1.83 2.30
C ALA A 170 -3.41 1.12 1.16
N VAL A 171 -4.15 0.73 0.13
CA VAL A 171 -3.63 0.12 -1.09
C VAL A 171 -3.91 1.06 -2.25
N LYS A 172 -2.86 1.55 -2.91
CA LYS A 172 -2.99 2.28 -4.17
C LYS A 172 -2.56 1.37 -5.32
N VAL A 173 -3.49 1.10 -6.25
CA VAL A 173 -3.21 0.23 -7.39
C VAL A 173 -2.58 1.03 -8.53
N ALA A 174 -1.57 0.46 -9.17
CA ALA A 174 -0.83 1.10 -10.25
C ALA A 174 -1.34 0.70 -11.66
N GLU A 175 -2.32 -0.17 -11.75
CA GLU A 175 -2.96 -0.63 -12.98
C GLU A 175 -4.41 -1.00 -12.70
N SER A 176 -5.28 -0.86 -13.70
CA SER A 176 -6.65 -1.37 -13.59
C SER A 176 -6.67 -2.89 -13.52
N GLY A 177 -7.62 -3.47 -12.78
CA GLY A 177 -7.75 -4.93 -12.66
C GLY A 177 -8.50 -5.38 -11.42
N LYS A 178 -8.58 -6.70 -11.26
CA LYS A 178 -9.11 -7.32 -10.05
C LYS A 178 -7.98 -7.66 -9.09
N TYR A 179 -8.23 -7.38 -7.83
CA TYR A 179 -7.24 -7.55 -6.78
C TYR A 179 -7.83 -8.29 -5.58
N ARG A 180 -6.95 -8.95 -4.84
CA ARG A 180 -7.24 -9.51 -3.52
C ARG A 180 -6.22 -9.01 -2.51
N ILE A 181 -6.61 -9.02 -1.25
CA ILE A 181 -5.73 -8.67 -0.13
C ILE A 181 -5.58 -9.87 0.81
N PHE A 182 -4.35 -10.26 1.09
CA PHE A 182 -3.99 -11.15 2.18
C PHE A 182 -3.44 -10.30 3.32
N ALA A 183 -3.92 -10.52 4.54
CA ALA A 183 -3.46 -9.82 5.73
C ALA A 183 -3.35 -10.77 6.92
N ALA A 184 -2.19 -10.78 7.56
CA ALA A 184 -1.86 -11.65 8.69
C ALA A 184 -1.14 -10.88 9.80
N LEU A 185 -1.49 -11.18 11.04
CA LEU A 185 -0.72 -10.77 12.21
C LEU A 185 0.40 -11.78 12.42
N MET A 186 1.62 -11.27 12.46
CA MET A 186 2.85 -12.02 12.59
C MET A 186 3.49 -11.78 13.96
N GLN A 187 4.35 -12.68 14.42
CA GLN A 187 5.13 -12.49 15.64
C GLN A 187 6.58 -12.95 15.43
N ASP A 188 7.51 -12.14 15.91
CA ASP A 188 8.95 -12.42 15.94
C ASP A 188 9.43 -12.72 17.37
N GLY A 189 10.62 -13.32 17.49
CA GLY A 189 11.30 -13.48 18.77
C GLY A 189 10.71 -14.54 19.70
N ILE A 190 9.86 -15.43 19.20
CA ILE A 190 9.24 -16.47 20.03
C ILE A 190 10.30 -17.51 20.43
N LYS A 191 10.54 -17.64 21.74
CA LYS A 191 11.44 -18.68 22.27
C LYS A 191 10.71 -20.01 22.46
N GLY A 192 11.34 -21.08 22.03
CA GLY A 192 10.75 -22.43 22.18
C GLY A 192 11.66 -23.54 21.72
N PHE A 193 11.19 -24.79 21.97
CA PHE A 193 11.89 -25.98 21.57
C PHE A 193 11.77 -26.21 20.05
N GLN A 194 12.90 -26.49 19.42
CA GLN A 194 12.97 -26.93 18.02
C GLN A 194 13.82 -28.20 17.93
N VAL A 195 13.29 -29.24 17.33
CA VAL A 195 14.06 -30.49 17.11
C VAL A 195 15.37 -30.18 16.38
N GLY A 196 16.47 -30.69 16.90
CA GLY A 196 17.82 -30.46 16.35
C GLY A 196 18.48 -29.11 16.73
N GLN A 197 17.78 -28.21 17.46
CA GLN A 197 18.31 -26.95 17.92
C GLN A 197 18.20 -26.73 19.44
N GLY A 198 17.30 -27.44 20.12
CA GLY A 198 17.10 -27.34 21.57
C GLY A 198 16.00 -26.38 22.00
N PRO A 199 15.94 -26.07 23.33
CA PRO A 199 14.81 -25.35 23.93
C PRO A 199 14.81 -23.82 23.69
N ASP A 200 15.95 -23.24 23.32
CA ASP A 200 16.14 -21.80 23.24
C ASP A 200 16.12 -21.28 21.78
N TYR A 201 15.56 -22.06 20.86
CA TYR A 201 15.43 -21.64 19.47
C TYR A 201 14.51 -20.44 19.36
N THR A 202 14.84 -19.50 18.47
CA THR A 202 14.05 -18.30 18.22
C THR A 202 13.30 -18.45 16.91
N PHE A 203 11.97 -18.47 17.00
CA PHE A 203 11.09 -18.46 15.83
C PHE A 203 10.75 -17.03 15.45
N ASN A 204 10.82 -16.72 14.15
CA ASN A 204 10.49 -15.43 13.56
C ASN A 204 9.50 -15.60 12.41
N ASN A 205 8.82 -14.51 12.06
CA ASN A 205 7.82 -14.45 11.00
C ASN A 205 6.68 -15.47 11.18
N VAL A 206 6.36 -15.82 12.43
CA VAL A 206 5.32 -16.82 12.75
C VAL A 206 3.94 -16.18 12.59
N VAL A 207 3.10 -16.75 11.71
CA VAL A 207 1.71 -16.31 11.59
C VAL A 207 0.93 -16.67 12.85
N ARG A 208 0.23 -15.68 13.43
CA ARG A 208 -0.55 -15.84 14.68
C ARG A 208 -2.05 -15.75 14.46
N ALA A 209 -2.46 -14.98 13.48
CA ALA A 209 -3.87 -14.86 13.08
C ALA A 209 -3.98 -14.33 11.65
N LEU A 210 -5.06 -14.67 10.97
CA LEU A 210 -5.40 -14.13 9.66
C LEU A 210 -6.55 -13.14 9.80
N ALA A 211 -6.43 -11.97 9.16
CA ALA A 211 -7.51 -10.99 9.04
C ALA A 211 -8.33 -11.20 7.76
N THR A 212 -7.81 -12.00 6.82
CA THR A 212 -8.45 -12.35 5.55
C THR A 212 -8.45 -13.87 5.38
N SER A 213 -9.14 -14.35 4.37
CA SER A 213 -8.97 -15.76 3.94
C SER A 213 -7.52 -16.04 3.53
N PRO A 214 -7.06 -17.30 3.61
CA PRO A 214 -5.71 -17.69 3.16
C PRO A 214 -5.45 -17.33 1.69
N ASP A 215 -6.50 -17.28 0.86
CA ASP A 215 -6.43 -16.96 -0.57
C ASP A 215 -6.57 -15.46 -0.86
N GLY A 216 -6.61 -14.66 0.20
CA GLY A 216 -6.95 -13.25 0.14
C GLY A 216 -8.44 -13.00 -0.08
N ASP A 217 -8.94 -11.90 0.45
CA ASP A 217 -10.30 -11.42 0.22
C ASP A 217 -10.33 -10.46 -0.97
N PRO A 218 -11.45 -10.33 -1.70
CA PRO A 218 -11.57 -9.35 -2.77
C PRO A 218 -11.28 -7.94 -2.28
N LEU A 219 -10.47 -7.20 -3.02
CA LEU A 219 -10.25 -5.77 -2.79
C LEU A 219 -11.26 -5.01 -3.66
N LEU A 220 -12.25 -4.39 -3.02
CA LEU A 220 -13.37 -3.74 -3.67
C LEU A 220 -13.17 -2.22 -3.71
N GLY A 221 -13.63 -1.58 -4.80
CA GLY A 221 -13.75 -0.14 -4.88
C GLY A 221 -14.80 0.41 -3.91
N GLU A 222 -14.85 1.72 -3.76
CA GLU A 222 -15.85 2.41 -2.91
C GLU A 222 -17.29 2.15 -3.35
N ASP A 223 -17.50 1.87 -4.64
CA ASP A 223 -18.78 1.47 -5.24
C ASP A 223 -19.11 -0.02 -5.06
N GLY A 224 -18.23 -0.78 -4.40
CA GLY A 224 -18.33 -2.23 -4.25
C GLY A 224 -17.93 -3.02 -5.51
N GLY A 225 -17.39 -2.36 -6.52
CA GLY A 225 -16.92 -3.01 -7.76
C GLY A 225 -15.65 -3.82 -7.54
N GLU A 226 -15.57 -5.01 -8.16
CA GLU A 226 -14.40 -5.90 -8.09
C GLU A 226 -13.23 -5.44 -8.97
N THR A 227 -13.47 -4.56 -9.94
CA THR A 227 -12.43 -4.05 -10.84
C THR A 227 -12.03 -2.65 -10.40
N LEU A 228 -10.78 -2.52 -9.94
CA LEU A 228 -10.21 -1.24 -9.53
C LEU A 228 -9.61 -0.53 -10.75
N SER A 229 -9.79 0.79 -10.79
CA SER A 229 -9.16 1.65 -11.81
C SER A 229 -7.72 1.99 -11.43
N GLU A 230 -6.88 2.26 -12.43
CA GLU A 230 -5.51 2.77 -12.21
C GLU A 230 -5.52 4.00 -11.29
N ASP A 231 -4.54 4.09 -10.40
CA ASP A 231 -4.37 5.11 -9.37
C ASP A 231 -5.46 5.12 -8.26
N MET A 232 -6.42 4.19 -8.27
CA MET A 232 -7.42 4.08 -7.20
C MET A 232 -6.74 3.68 -5.88
N THR A 233 -7.15 4.34 -4.79
CA THR A 233 -6.73 3.99 -3.43
C THR A 233 -7.91 3.36 -2.67
N VAL A 234 -7.69 2.17 -2.12
CA VAL A 234 -8.64 1.48 -1.25
C VAL A 234 -8.13 1.51 0.18
N ASN A 235 -8.97 1.97 1.11
CA ASN A 235 -8.65 2.04 2.53
C ASN A 235 -9.44 0.96 3.28
N LEU A 236 -8.74 0.21 4.12
CA LEU A 236 -9.28 -0.92 4.87
C LEU A 236 -8.92 -0.81 6.35
N ASN A 237 -9.85 -1.26 7.20
CA ASN A 237 -9.56 -1.55 8.61
C ASN A 237 -9.47 -3.06 8.76
N ILE A 238 -8.33 -3.55 9.24
CA ILE A 238 -8.10 -4.97 9.50
C ILE A 238 -7.97 -5.22 11.00
N SER A 239 -8.49 -6.35 11.46
CA SER A 239 -8.41 -6.75 12.86
C SER A 239 -8.45 -8.25 13.02
N VAL A 240 -7.85 -8.74 14.10
CA VAL A 240 -7.87 -10.14 14.51
C VAL A 240 -8.14 -10.25 16.00
N SER A 241 -8.64 -11.41 16.44
CA SER A 241 -8.72 -11.74 17.87
C SER A 241 -7.39 -12.37 18.29
N TYR A 242 -6.52 -11.58 18.91
CA TYR A 242 -5.23 -12.04 19.42
C TYR A 242 -4.79 -11.23 20.63
N GLU A 243 -4.50 -11.90 21.75
CA GLU A 243 -4.26 -11.23 23.03
C GLU A 243 -2.78 -10.96 23.33
N LYS A 244 -1.86 -11.73 22.72
CA LYS A 244 -0.41 -11.57 22.95
C LYS A 244 0.17 -10.56 21.95
N ALA A 245 0.68 -9.44 22.48
CA ALA A 245 1.03 -8.27 21.68
C ALA A 245 2.54 -8.12 21.41
N ASP A 246 3.40 -8.84 22.15
CA ASP A 246 4.84 -8.61 22.11
C ASP A 246 5.44 -9.00 20.75
N ASN A 247 6.19 -8.09 20.14
CA ASN A 247 6.85 -8.28 18.85
C ASN A 247 5.91 -8.70 17.72
N CYS A 248 4.65 -8.28 17.78
CA CYS A 248 3.68 -8.50 16.72
C CYS A 248 3.74 -7.39 15.67
N TYR A 249 3.53 -7.77 14.42
CA TYR A 249 3.47 -6.85 13.29
C TYR A 249 2.53 -7.41 12.21
N TRP A 250 2.08 -6.54 11.33
CA TRP A 250 1.23 -6.93 10.22
C TRP A 250 2.04 -7.23 8.96
N THR A 251 1.68 -8.31 8.29
CA THR A 251 2.09 -8.60 6.91
C THR A 251 0.86 -8.49 6.02
N VAL A 252 0.98 -7.71 4.95
CA VAL A 252 -0.06 -7.53 3.94
C VAL A 252 0.53 -7.84 2.57
N ALA A 253 -0.18 -8.61 1.78
CA ALA A 253 0.12 -8.81 0.37
C ALA A 253 -1.11 -8.49 -0.48
N VAL A 254 -0.88 -7.85 -1.61
CA VAL A 254 -1.90 -7.57 -2.62
C VAL A 254 -1.65 -8.47 -3.82
N LEU A 255 -2.66 -9.22 -4.20
CA LEU A 255 -2.64 -10.14 -5.32
C LEU A 255 -3.41 -9.51 -6.49
N LYS A 256 -2.89 -9.66 -7.70
CA LYS A 256 -3.55 -9.22 -8.93
C LYS A 256 -3.93 -10.44 -9.77
N GLU A 257 -5.12 -10.40 -10.35
CA GLU A 257 -5.56 -11.40 -11.31
C GLU A 257 -4.76 -11.25 -12.62
N ASN A 258 -4.23 -12.36 -13.10
CA ASN A 258 -3.56 -12.43 -14.40
C ASN A 258 -4.54 -12.83 -15.52
N ASP A 259 -4.08 -12.87 -16.77
CA ASP A 259 -4.89 -13.21 -17.95
C ASP A 259 -5.49 -14.62 -17.91
N LYS A 260 -5.05 -15.48 -16.98
CA LYS A 260 -5.57 -16.84 -16.79
C LYS A 260 -6.58 -16.94 -15.63
N GLY A 261 -6.94 -15.81 -15.02
CA GLY A 261 -7.83 -15.77 -13.84
C GLY A 261 -7.15 -16.21 -12.54
N ILE A 262 -5.82 -16.24 -12.49
CA ILE A 262 -5.04 -16.66 -11.31
C ILE A 262 -4.55 -15.41 -10.58
N PHE A 263 -4.78 -15.36 -9.26
CA PHE A 263 -4.28 -14.31 -8.40
C PHE A 263 -2.86 -14.62 -7.93
N LEU A 264 -1.90 -13.77 -8.31
CA LEU A 264 -0.50 -13.83 -7.88
C LEU A 264 -0.13 -12.54 -7.16
N VAL A 265 0.85 -12.60 -6.28
CA VAL A 265 1.28 -11.40 -5.54
C VAL A 265 1.73 -10.31 -6.51
N ASN A 266 1.14 -9.13 -6.41
CA ASN A 266 1.60 -7.93 -7.09
C ASN A 266 2.61 -7.17 -6.21
N ASN A 267 2.33 -7.06 -4.90
CA ASN A 267 3.29 -6.51 -3.92
C ASN A 267 2.97 -7.04 -2.52
N ALA A 268 3.97 -6.96 -1.64
CA ALA A 268 3.84 -7.28 -0.23
C ALA A 268 4.52 -6.22 0.64
N SER A 269 4.04 -6.05 1.87
CA SER A 269 4.61 -5.14 2.85
C SER A 269 4.46 -5.70 4.26
N LYS A 270 5.30 -5.22 5.17
CA LYS A 270 5.16 -5.48 6.60
C LYS A 270 5.25 -4.17 7.39
N SER A 271 4.49 -4.07 8.49
CA SER A 271 4.66 -2.97 9.43
C SER A 271 5.94 -3.15 10.24
N GLN A 272 6.39 -2.09 10.89
CA GLN A 272 7.38 -2.24 11.96
C GLN A 272 6.73 -2.96 13.16
N PRO A 273 7.50 -3.76 13.92
CA PRO A 273 7.04 -4.35 15.19
C PRO A 273 6.66 -3.30 16.23
#